data_bd237fa0e8fe9fba00d9eb78b7595312
#
_entry.id   bd237fa0e8fe9fba00d9eb78b7595312
#
_cell.length_a   1.000
_cell.length_b   1.000
_cell.length_c   1.000
_cell.angle_alpha   90.00
_cell.angle_beta   90.00
_cell.angle_gamma   90.00
#
_symmetry.space_group_name_H-M   'P 1'
#
loop_
_entity.id
_entity.type
_entity.pdbx_description
1 polymer ?
#
loop_
_entity_poly.entity_id
_entity_poly.type
_entity_poly.pdbx_seq_one_letter_code
_entity_poly.pdbx_strand_id
1 'polypeptide(L)'
;MAYKPSTTEGSTFTPDIPSEAVIKATDDIYIELTPHDLDSRALTTFVRSPSAGATVLFIGTTRDSFNNLPVSSLAYTSYTPLAKNTLFKIATTILEKHKCTKIAISHKLGECPIGEESIVIAVSAPHRKAAWLAGEEALEVTKEKAEIWKLEKFEGGEGVWRANRDGIMGTKVPKEEEKELPKV
;
A
#
# COMPACT_ATOMS: atom_id res chain seq x y z
N MET A 1 24.30 5.74 17.13
CA MET A 1 23.46 5.70 18.36
C MET A 1 22.21 4.92 18.03
N ALA A 2 22.04 3.74 18.62
CA ALA A 2 20.88 2.90 18.40
C ALA A 2 19.70 3.44 19.23
N TYR A 3 18.59 3.71 18.58
CA TYR A 3 17.34 4.07 19.25
C TYR A 3 16.80 2.83 19.99
N LYS A 4 16.77 2.92 21.31
CA LYS A 4 16.14 1.93 22.19
C LYS A 4 14.70 2.40 22.44
N PRO A 5 13.65 1.66 22.02
CA PRO A 5 12.30 2.05 22.38
C PRO A 5 12.10 1.88 23.87
N SER A 6 11.58 2.93 24.52
CA SER A 6 11.14 2.95 25.90
C SER A 6 9.98 1.95 26.05
N THR A 7 10.14 0.97 26.94
CA THR A 7 9.06 0.11 27.41
C THR A 7 8.14 0.95 28.30
N THR A 8 7.05 1.46 27.72
CA THR A 8 5.89 1.94 28.48
C THR A 8 4.76 0.92 28.28
N GLU A 9 4.17 0.53 29.42
CA GLU A 9 3.16 -0.49 29.57
C GLU A 9 1.94 -0.29 28.65
N GLY A 10 1.47 -1.37 28.01
CA GLY A 10 0.06 -1.62 27.76
C GLY A 10 -0.65 -0.80 26.70
N SER A 11 -0.01 -0.49 25.55
CA SER A 11 -0.78 -0.16 24.35
C SER A 11 -0.77 -1.37 23.41
N THR A 12 -1.83 -2.18 23.49
CA THR A 12 -2.14 -3.16 22.45
C THR A 12 -2.39 -2.39 21.16
N PHE A 13 -1.42 -2.44 20.25
CA PHE A 13 -1.60 -1.95 18.90
C PHE A 13 -2.64 -2.86 18.22
N THR A 14 -3.87 -2.40 18.18
CA THR A 14 -4.89 -3.02 17.31
C THR A 14 -4.68 -2.48 15.90
N PRO A 15 -4.40 -3.36 14.92
CA PRO A 15 -4.30 -2.96 13.53
C PRO A 15 -5.59 -2.28 13.09
N ASP A 16 -5.50 -1.05 12.56
CA ASP A 16 -6.66 -0.35 12.03
C ASP A 16 -6.96 -0.84 10.62
N ILE A 17 -7.89 -1.80 10.52
CA ILE A 17 -8.47 -2.23 9.25
C ILE A 17 -9.88 -1.66 9.24
N PRO A 18 -10.16 -0.64 8.41
CA PRO A 18 -11.50 -0.08 8.32
C PRO A 18 -12.46 -1.10 7.73
N SER A 19 -13.72 -1.10 8.18
CA SER A 19 -14.78 -1.96 7.64
C SER A 19 -15.22 -1.55 6.24
N GLU A 20 -14.97 -0.30 5.86
CA GLU A 20 -15.33 0.31 4.58
C GLU A 20 -14.14 1.02 3.97
N ALA A 21 -14.18 1.24 2.67
CA ALA A 21 -13.14 1.99 1.96
C ALA A 21 -13.04 3.44 2.48
N VAL A 22 -11.82 3.88 2.75
CA VAL A 22 -11.51 5.25 3.16
C VAL A 22 -10.93 5.98 1.96
N ILE A 23 -11.71 6.91 1.40
CA ILE A 23 -11.40 7.62 0.15
C ILE A 23 -11.04 9.08 0.44
N LYS A 24 -10.10 9.63 -0.35
CA LYS A 24 -9.85 11.06 -0.50
C LYS A 24 -9.59 11.36 -1.96
N ALA A 25 -10.47 12.16 -2.59
CA ALA A 25 -10.41 12.43 -4.01
C ALA A 25 -10.59 13.92 -4.33
N THR A 26 -10.03 14.32 -5.48
CA THR A 26 -10.27 15.56 -6.23
C THR A 26 -10.52 15.19 -7.68
N ASP A 27 -10.62 16.17 -8.57
CA ASP A 27 -10.77 15.93 -10.01
C ASP A 27 -9.55 15.18 -10.60
N ASP A 28 -8.36 15.36 -10.02
CA ASP A 28 -7.09 14.85 -10.56
C ASP A 28 -6.40 13.81 -9.67
N ILE A 29 -6.83 13.66 -8.42
CA ILE A 29 -6.22 12.73 -7.44
C ILE A 29 -7.29 11.84 -6.85
N TYR A 30 -7.04 10.51 -6.83
CA TYR A 30 -7.86 9.53 -6.13
C TYR A 30 -6.98 8.68 -5.22
N ILE A 31 -7.31 8.67 -3.92
CA ILE A 31 -6.64 7.84 -2.90
C ILE A 31 -7.69 6.97 -2.23
N GLU A 32 -7.39 5.69 -2.11
CA GLU A 32 -8.25 4.71 -1.47
C GLU A 32 -7.43 3.75 -0.59
N LEU A 33 -7.90 3.54 0.63
CA LEU A 33 -7.48 2.46 1.52
C LEU A 33 -8.71 1.59 1.80
N THR A 34 -8.68 0.31 1.42
CA THR A 34 -9.88 -0.53 1.39
C THR A 34 -9.62 -1.95 1.90
N PRO A 35 -10.54 -2.56 2.65
CA PRO A 35 -10.49 -3.97 2.98
C PRO A 35 -10.95 -4.88 1.83
N HIS A 36 -11.53 -4.29 0.76
CA HIS A 36 -12.07 -5.01 -0.39
C HIS A 36 -11.03 -5.20 -1.49
N ASP A 37 -11.37 -6.01 -2.49
CA ASP A 37 -10.54 -6.18 -3.68
C ASP A 37 -10.43 -4.87 -4.47
N LEU A 38 -9.25 -4.64 -5.04
CA LEU A 38 -8.97 -3.41 -5.76
C LEU A 38 -9.60 -3.44 -7.16
N ASP A 39 -10.18 -2.33 -7.60
CA ASP A 39 -10.73 -2.18 -8.96
C ASP A 39 -9.76 -1.39 -9.85
N SER A 40 -8.79 -2.10 -10.42
CA SER A 40 -7.81 -1.53 -11.36
C SER A 40 -8.45 -0.87 -12.59
N ARG A 41 -9.64 -1.36 -13.00
CA ARG A 41 -10.41 -0.77 -14.10
C ARG A 41 -11.02 0.57 -13.73
N ALA A 42 -11.59 0.70 -12.53
CA ALA A 42 -12.12 1.97 -12.03
C ALA A 42 -11.01 3.02 -11.93
N LEU A 43 -9.84 2.66 -11.38
CA LEU A 43 -8.70 3.56 -11.28
C LEU A 43 -8.19 3.99 -12.65
N THR A 44 -8.07 3.06 -13.60
CA THR A 44 -7.69 3.37 -14.98
C THR A 44 -8.69 4.30 -15.65
N THR A 45 -9.99 4.13 -15.35
CA THR A 45 -11.04 5.00 -15.88
C THR A 45 -10.96 6.40 -15.27
N PHE A 46 -10.71 6.51 -13.96
CA PHE A 46 -10.56 7.79 -13.27
C PHE A 46 -9.44 8.64 -13.87
N VAL A 47 -8.28 8.05 -14.17
CA VAL A 47 -7.12 8.81 -14.68
C VAL A 47 -7.22 9.18 -16.16
N ARG A 48 -8.23 8.70 -16.89
CA ARG A 48 -8.43 9.10 -18.30
C ARG A 48 -8.66 10.60 -18.41
N SER A 49 -8.03 11.20 -19.41
CA SER A 49 -8.20 12.61 -19.75
C SER A 49 -7.92 12.84 -21.23
N PRO A 50 -8.67 13.75 -21.88
CA PRO A 50 -8.40 14.16 -23.25
C PRO A 50 -7.01 14.78 -23.44
N SER A 51 -6.41 15.34 -22.38
CA SER A 51 -5.06 15.93 -22.39
C SER A 51 -3.94 14.92 -22.15
N ALA A 52 -4.27 13.66 -21.85
CA ALA A 52 -3.29 12.62 -21.58
C ALA A 52 -3.06 11.75 -22.82
N GLY A 53 -1.81 11.68 -23.27
CA GLY A 53 -1.39 10.79 -24.37
C GLY A 53 -0.87 9.43 -23.87
N ALA A 54 -0.72 9.25 -22.55
CA ALA A 54 -0.25 8.00 -21.94
C ALA A 54 -0.88 7.76 -20.58
N THR A 55 -1.17 6.50 -20.28
CA THR A 55 -1.55 6.02 -18.96
C THR A 55 -0.65 4.85 -18.60
N VAL A 56 -0.08 4.87 -17.40
CA VAL A 56 0.69 3.78 -16.80
C VAL A 56 -0.13 3.20 -15.65
N LEU A 57 -0.20 1.89 -15.58
CA LEU A 57 -0.81 1.14 -14.51
C LEU A 57 0.25 0.23 -13.88
N PHE A 58 0.42 0.34 -12.58
CA PHE A 58 1.19 -0.60 -11.76
C PHE A 58 0.23 -1.37 -10.87
N ILE A 59 0.39 -2.69 -10.83
CA ILE A 59 -0.35 -3.59 -9.95
C ILE A 59 0.68 -4.41 -9.17
N GLY A 60 0.69 -4.25 -7.84
CA GLY A 60 1.49 -5.06 -6.94
C GLY A 60 0.67 -6.24 -6.41
N THR A 61 1.21 -7.45 -6.56
CA THR A 61 0.54 -8.69 -6.15
C THR A 61 1.34 -9.44 -5.08
N THR A 62 0.66 -10.25 -4.29
CA THR A 62 1.28 -11.14 -3.31
C THR A 62 1.94 -12.31 -4.03
N ARG A 63 3.25 -12.50 -3.79
CA ARG A 63 4.03 -13.62 -4.34
C ARG A 63 3.97 -14.84 -3.40
N ASP A 64 4.17 -16.01 -3.95
CA ASP A 64 4.24 -17.31 -3.24
C ASP A 64 5.53 -17.51 -2.44
N SER A 65 6.53 -16.64 -2.61
CA SER A 65 7.85 -16.79 -1.98
C SER A 65 8.51 -15.46 -1.68
N PHE A 66 9.26 -15.43 -0.57
CA PHE A 66 10.14 -14.32 -0.19
C PHE A 66 11.45 -14.88 0.38
N ASN A 67 12.61 -14.46 -0.18
CA ASN A 67 13.94 -14.95 0.20
C ASN A 67 14.04 -16.50 0.25
N ASN A 68 13.48 -17.17 -0.74
CA ASN A 68 13.38 -18.63 -0.85
C ASN A 68 12.55 -19.31 0.25
N LEU A 69 11.78 -18.56 1.03
CA LEU A 69 10.80 -19.11 1.98
C LEU A 69 9.40 -19.06 1.35
N PRO A 70 8.62 -20.15 1.46
CA PRO A 70 7.26 -20.16 0.95
C PRO A 70 6.38 -19.25 1.81
N VAL A 71 5.68 -18.33 1.15
CA VAL A 71 4.71 -17.40 1.73
C VAL A 71 3.32 -18.02 1.60
N SER A 72 2.51 -17.98 2.65
CA SER A 72 1.11 -18.41 2.61
C SER A 72 0.15 -17.27 2.29
N SER A 73 0.37 -16.10 2.86
CA SER A 73 -0.38 -14.87 2.57
C SER A 73 0.37 -13.65 3.08
N LEU A 74 -0.07 -12.45 2.64
CA LEU A 74 0.26 -11.19 3.27
C LEU A 74 -0.98 -10.63 3.98
N ALA A 75 -0.77 -9.82 5.02
CA ALA A 75 -1.82 -8.98 5.58
C ALA A 75 -1.28 -7.55 5.76
N TYR A 76 -2.13 -6.57 5.47
CA TYR A 76 -1.76 -5.16 5.55
C TYR A 76 -2.57 -4.45 6.60
N THR A 77 -1.90 -3.57 7.37
CA THR A 77 -2.53 -2.65 8.32
C THR A 77 -2.04 -1.25 8.09
N SER A 78 -2.79 -0.25 8.55
CA SER A 78 -2.37 1.15 8.43
C SER A 78 -2.80 1.97 9.64
N TYR A 79 -2.16 3.12 9.84
CA TYR A 79 -2.78 4.21 10.56
C TYR A 79 -3.55 5.07 9.56
N THR A 80 -4.76 4.62 9.25
CA THR A 80 -5.58 5.06 8.11
C THR A 80 -5.75 6.58 7.99
N PRO A 81 -6.02 7.35 9.09
CA PRO A 81 -6.18 8.80 9.00
C PRO A 81 -4.91 9.51 8.50
N LEU A 82 -3.73 9.03 8.93
CA LEU A 82 -2.45 9.62 8.52
C LEU A 82 -2.04 9.10 7.14
N ALA A 83 -2.11 7.79 6.92
CA ALA A 83 -1.74 7.15 5.65
C ALA A 83 -2.49 7.76 4.45
N LYS A 84 -3.81 7.99 4.59
CA LYS A 84 -4.61 8.68 3.57
C LYS A 84 -4.06 10.06 3.23
N ASN A 85 -3.69 10.85 4.23
CA ASN A 85 -3.15 12.19 4.01
C ASN A 85 -1.73 12.15 3.42
N THR A 86 -0.91 11.19 3.86
CA THR A 86 0.44 10.97 3.31
C THR A 86 0.36 10.59 1.83
N LEU A 87 -0.49 9.64 1.46
CA LEU A 87 -0.71 9.24 0.07
C LEU A 87 -1.20 10.40 -0.79
N PHE A 88 -2.11 11.22 -0.26
CA PHE A 88 -2.60 12.40 -0.98
C PHE A 88 -1.49 13.42 -1.23
N LYS A 89 -0.61 13.67 -0.26
CA LYS A 89 0.56 14.56 -0.43
C LYS A 89 1.54 14.00 -1.46
N ILE A 90 1.79 12.69 -1.41
CA ILE A 90 2.63 12.01 -2.40
C ILE A 90 2.06 12.24 -3.81
N ALA A 91 0.78 11.93 -4.01
CA ALA A 91 0.11 12.11 -5.29
C ALA A 91 0.20 13.56 -5.79
N THR A 92 -0.04 14.55 -4.94
CA THR A 92 0.09 15.97 -5.28
C THR A 92 1.50 16.31 -5.74
N THR A 93 2.52 15.89 -4.97
CA THR A 93 3.93 16.13 -5.32
C THR A 93 4.32 15.49 -6.66
N ILE A 94 3.87 14.25 -6.91
CA ILE A 94 4.14 13.52 -8.14
C ILE A 94 3.49 14.20 -9.36
N LEU A 95 2.24 14.63 -9.22
CA LEU A 95 1.54 15.36 -10.29
C LEU A 95 2.30 16.62 -10.71
N GLU A 96 2.69 17.44 -9.72
CA GLU A 96 3.40 18.69 -9.95
C GLU A 96 4.78 18.47 -10.55
N LYS A 97 5.57 17.55 -9.97
CA LYS A 97 6.95 17.27 -10.36
C LYS A 97 7.04 16.74 -11.78
N HIS A 98 6.19 15.80 -12.15
CA HIS A 98 6.22 15.15 -13.47
C HIS A 98 5.26 15.76 -14.49
N LYS A 99 4.51 16.80 -14.08
CA LYS A 99 3.48 17.46 -14.91
C LYS A 99 2.49 16.43 -15.48
N CYS A 100 2.05 15.53 -14.60
CA CYS A 100 1.06 14.52 -14.94
C CYS A 100 -0.35 15.11 -14.95
N THR A 101 -1.28 14.41 -15.59
CA THR A 101 -2.67 14.86 -15.71
C THR A 101 -3.49 14.42 -14.51
N LYS A 102 -3.43 13.11 -14.18
CA LYS A 102 -4.18 12.52 -13.06
C LYS A 102 -3.40 11.37 -12.43
N ILE A 103 -3.68 11.10 -11.16
CA ILE A 103 -3.12 9.96 -10.42
C ILE A 103 -4.16 9.33 -9.52
N ALA A 104 -4.14 7.99 -9.46
CA ALA A 104 -4.93 7.20 -8.53
C ALA A 104 -4.03 6.21 -7.80
N ILE A 105 -4.19 6.08 -6.48
CA ILE A 105 -3.50 5.11 -5.64
C ILE A 105 -4.55 4.42 -4.76
N SER A 106 -4.67 3.11 -4.89
CA SER A 106 -5.50 2.27 -4.04
C SER A 106 -4.65 1.19 -3.39
N HIS A 107 -4.81 0.98 -2.08
CA HIS A 107 -4.09 -0.02 -1.31
C HIS A 107 -5.05 -0.87 -0.49
N LYS A 108 -4.90 -2.21 -0.61
CA LYS A 108 -5.66 -3.18 0.16
C LYS A 108 -5.19 -3.19 1.61
N LEU A 109 -6.12 -3.29 2.54
CA LEU A 109 -5.89 -3.54 3.96
C LEU A 109 -6.52 -4.89 4.33
N GLY A 110 -5.98 -5.52 5.37
CA GLY A 110 -6.39 -6.88 5.73
C GLY A 110 -5.65 -7.96 4.94
N GLU A 111 -6.24 -9.12 4.85
CA GLU A 111 -5.65 -10.27 4.16
C GLU A 111 -5.52 -10.04 2.65
N CYS A 112 -4.38 -10.45 2.12
CA CYS A 112 -4.07 -10.41 0.71
C CYS A 112 -3.42 -11.74 0.30
N PRO A 113 -4.22 -12.73 -0.12
CA PRO A 113 -3.76 -14.03 -0.57
C PRO A 113 -2.78 -13.96 -1.73
N ILE A 114 -2.08 -15.08 -2.00
CA ILE A 114 -1.17 -15.22 -3.13
C ILE A 114 -1.91 -14.92 -4.45
N GLY A 115 -1.29 -14.08 -5.28
CA GLY A 115 -1.84 -13.68 -6.58
C GLY A 115 -2.80 -12.49 -6.52
N GLU A 116 -3.30 -12.11 -5.34
CA GLU A 116 -4.17 -10.96 -5.19
C GLU A 116 -3.41 -9.63 -5.21
N GLU A 117 -4.14 -8.58 -5.62
CA GLU A 117 -3.64 -7.22 -5.74
C GLU A 117 -3.58 -6.56 -4.36
N SER A 118 -2.41 -6.09 -3.96
CA SER A 118 -2.20 -5.36 -2.70
C SER A 118 -2.17 -3.84 -2.89
N ILE A 119 -1.73 -3.38 -4.04
CA ILE A 119 -1.67 -1.95 -4.41
C ILE A 119 -1.89 -1.79 -5.90
N VAL A 120 -2.64 -0.77 -6.27
CA VAL A 120 -2.79 -0.32 -7.66
C VAL A 120 -2.46 1.16 -7.74
N ILE A 121 -1.57 1.52 -8.68
CA ILE A 121 -1.23 2.91 -8.99
C ILE A 121 -1.49 3.15 -10.47
N ALA A 122 -2.35 4.10 -10.78
CA ALA A 122 -2.62 4.54 -12.15
C ALA A 122 -2.20 6.00 -12.30
N VAL A 123 -1.43 6.32 -13.35
CA VAL A 123 -0.99 7.69 -13.65
C VAL A 123 -1.22 7.98 -15.12
N SER A 124 -1.80 9.13 -15.42
CA SER A 124 -1.89 9.65 -16.77
C SER A 124 -1.06 10.92 -16.96
N ALA A 125 -0.48 11.08 -18.15
CA ALA A 125 0.34 12.23 -18.49
C ALA A 125 0.25 12.54 -20.00
N PRO A 126 0.60 13.78 -20.44
CA PRO A 126 0.67 14.10 -21.86
C PRO A 126 1.62 13.19 -22.66
N HIS A 127 2.73 12.76 -22.03
CA HIS A 127 3.75 11.92 -22.66
C HIS A 127 4.12 10.70 -21.81
N ARG A 128 4.39 9.56 -22.49
CA ARG A 128 4.73 8.29 -21.84
C ARG A 128 5.89 8.37 -20.84
N LYS A 129 6.94 9.15 -21.12
CA LYS A 129 8.11 9.25 -20.22
C LYS A 129 7.71 9.81 -18.86
N ALA A 130 6.89 10.86 -18.84
CA ALA A 130 6.38 11.44 -17.59
C ALA A 130 5.52 10.43 -16.82
N ALA A 131 4.63 9.70 -17.51
CA ALA A 131 3.77 8.69 -16.88
C ALA A 131 4.59 7.55 -16.24
N TRP A 132 5.63 7.04 -16.91
CA TRP A 132 6.50 5.99 -16.37
C TRP A 132 7.28 6.47 -15.15
N LEU A 133 7.94 7.63 -15.23
CA LEU A 133 8.70 8.19 -14.11
C LEU A 133 7.79 8.48 -12.89
N ALA A 134 6.60 9.01 -13.15
CA ALA A 134 5.64 9.31 -12.09
C ALA A 134 5.09 8.03 -11.43
N GLY A 135 4.79 7.00 -12.20
CA GLY A 135 4.30 5.71 -11.67
C GLY A 135 5.34 5.01 -10.79
N GLU A 136 6.60 4.97 -11.25
CA GLU A 136 7.71 4.39 -10.50
C GLU A 136 7.95 5.16 -9.20
N GLU A 137 8.09 6.49 -9.27
CA GLU A 137 8.33 7.31 -8.09
C GLU A 137 7.14 7.27 -7.11
N ALA A 138 5.91 7.26 -7.61
CA ALA A 138 4.72 7.12 -6.76
C ALA A 138 4.76 5.82 -5.94
N LEU A 139 5.15 4.71 -6.56
CA LEU A 139 5.30 3.43 -5.87
C LEU A 139 6.39 3.48 -4.80
N GLU A 140 7.60 3.93 -5.17
CA GLU A 140 8.74 3.95 -4.25
C GLU A 140 8.49 4.86 -3.04
N VAL A 141 7.96 6.08 -3.27
CA VAL A 141 7.65 7.02 -2.19
C VAL A 141 6.48 6.53 -1.33
N THR A 142 5.48 5.86 -1.92
CA THR A 142 4.40 5.23 -1.16
C THR A 142 4.94 4.16 -0.22
N LYS A 143 5.78 3.25 -0.73
CA LYS A 143 6.41 2.21 0.10
C LYS A 143 7.33 2.80 1.18
N GLU A 144 7.99 3.91 0.89
CA GLU A 144 8.89 4.56 1.82
C GLU A 144 8.18 5.30 2.95
N LYS A 145 7.09 6.02 2.66
CA LYS A 145 6.53 7.05 3.54
C LYS A 145 5.13 6.77 4.07
N ALA A 146 4.35 5.94 3.37
CA ALA A 146 2.99 5.67 3.83
C ALA A 146 3.00 4.84 5.12
N GLU A 147 2.15 5.19 6.06
CA GLU A 147 1.97 4.52 7.34
C GLU A 147 1.15 3.24 7.15
N ILE A 148 1.74 2.33 6.37
CA ILE A 148 1.20 1.01 6.03
C ILE A 148 2.26 -0.03 6.39
N TRP A 149 1.85 -1.10 7.08
CA TRP A 149 2.70 -2.22 7.49
C TRP A 149 2.16 -3.49 6.88
N LYS A 150 3.07 -4.44 6.59
CA LYS A 150 2.73 -5.78 6.11
C LYS A 150 3.16 -6.86 7.09
N LEU A 151 2.30 -7.83 7.31
CA LEU A 151 2.60 -9.08 7.94
C LEU A 151 2.84 -10.12 6.86
N GLU A 152 4.03 -10.69 6.81
CA GLU A 152 4.35 -11.82 5.95
C GLU A 152 4.09 -13.10 6.74
N LYS A 153 3.15 -13.93 6.26
CA LYS A 153 2.84 -15.24 6.83
C LYS A 153 3.51 -16.32 6.00
N PHE A 154 4.28 -17.18 6.66
CA PHE A 154 5.00 -18.26 6.01
C PHE A 154 4.33 -19.62 6.25
N GLU A 155 4.54 -20.58 5.32
CA GLU A 155 4.17 -21.97 5.56
C GLU A 155 4.95 -22.48 6.78
N GLY A 156 4.23 -22.90 7.85
CA GLY A 156 4.83 -23.30 9.14
C GLY A 156 4.39 -22.41 10.31
N GLY A 157 3.63 -21.33 10.04
CA GLY A 157 2.92 -20.54 11.06
C GLY A 157 3.77 -19.51 11.77
N GLU A 158 4.89 -19.06 11.19
CA GLU A 158 5.62 -17.89 11.65
C GLU A 158 5.21 -16.66 10.83
N GLY A 159 4.85 -15.55 11.51
CA GLY A 159 4.58 -14.26 10.91
C GLY A 159 5.75 -13.29 11.11
N VAL A 160 5.97 -12.38 10.17
CA VAL A 160 6.99 -11.31 10.29
C VAL A 160 6.37 -9.98 9.91
N TRP A 161 6.24 -9.08 10.88
CA TRP A 161 5.83 -7.70 10.63
C TRP A 161 6.97 -6.89 9.99
N ARG A 162 6.66 -6.18 8.92
CA ARG A 162 7.58 -5.28 8.22
C ARG A 162 6.89 -3.94 7.93
N ALA A 163 7.67 -2.86 7.93
CA ALA A 163 7.26 -1.66 7.20
C ALA A 163 7.04 -2.05 5.72
N ASN A 164 6.13 -1.38 5.02
CA ASN A 164 5.85 -1.66 3.60
C ASN A 164 7.02 -1.29 2.65
N ARG A 165 8.23 -1.27 3.19
CA ARG A 165 9.48 -0.94 2.52
C ARG A 165 10.25 -2.22 2.22
N ASP A 166 10.71 -2.39 0.99
CA ASP A 166 11.56 -3.52 0.61
C ASP A 166 12.93 -3.46 1.30
N GLY A 167 13.46 -4.63 1.69
CA GLY A 167 14.83 -4.76 2.22
C GLY A 167 15.04 -4.47 3.70
N ILE A 168 14.03 -4.08 4.48
CA ILE A 168 14.17 -3.87 5.92
C ILE A 168 13.84 -5.17 6.67
N MET A 169 14.72 -5.57 7.61
CA MET A 169 14.44 -6.71 8.51
C MET A 169 13.20 -6.40 9.38
N GLY A 170 12.23 -7.30 9.35
CA GLY A 170 11.02 -7.19 10.15
C GLY A 170 11.19 -7.72 11.57
N THR A 171 10.17 -7.48 12.40
CA THR A 171 10.06 -8.05 13.75
C THR A 171 9.26 -9.34 13.68
N LYS A 172 9.81 -10.45 14.20
CA LYS A 172 9.08 -11.74 14.30
C LYS A 172 7.94 -11.61 15.29
N VAL A 173 6.77 -12.13 14.92
CA VAL A 173 5.61 -12.22 15.79
C VAL A 173 5.56 -13.63 16.39
N PRO A 174 5.46 -13.79 17.71
CA PRO A 174 5.27 -15.08 18.35
C PRO A 174 3.94 -15.73 17.90
N LYS A 175 3.92 -17.06 17.76
CA LYS A 175 2.72 -17.84 17.34
C LYS A 175 1.46 -17.61 18.18
N GLU A 176 1.59 -17.13 19.41
CA GLU A 176 0.47 -16.88 20.33
C GLU A 176 -0.32 -15.61 20.01
N GLU A 177 0.31 -14.60 19.39
CA GLU A 177 -0.36 -13.34 19.02
C GLU A 177 -1.19 -13.45 17.73
N GLU A 178 -0.98 -14.49 16.92
CA GLU A 178 -1.82 -14.79 15.74
C GLU A 178 -3.25 -15.26 16.09
N LYS A 179 -3.48 -15.68 17.33
CA LYS A 179 -4.80 -16.22 17.77
C LYS A 179 -5.81 -15.15 18.13
N GLU A 180 -5.41 -13.88 18.24
CA GLU A 180 -6.26 -12.77 18.69
C GLU A 180 -6.63 -11.76 17.60
N LEU A 181 -6.51 -12.10 16.32
CA LEU A 181 -7.18 -11.29 15.31
C LEU A 181 -8.69 -11.50 15.47
N PRO A 182 -9.49 -10.44 15.73
CA PRO A 182 -10.92 -10.60 15.87
C PRO A 182 -11.49 -11.16 14.57
N LYS A 183 -12.19 -12.29 14.68
CA LYS A 183 -13.06 -12.78 13.61
C LYS A 183 -14.15 -11.75 13.42
N VAL A 184 -14.19 -11.09 12.27
CA VAL A 184 -15.32 -10.30 11.80
C VAL A 184 -16.39 -11.24 11.28
#